data_fc92f2b3af8aab5c1c53e64eb1833a85
#
_entry.id   fc92f2b3af8aab5c1c53e64eb1833a85
#
_cell.length_a   1.000
_cell.length_b   1.000
_cell.length_c   1.000
_cell.angle_alpha   90.00
_cell.angle_beta   90.00
_cell.angle_gamma   90.00
#
_symmetry.space_group_name_H-M   'P 1'
#
loop_
_entity.id
_entity.type
_entity.pdbx_description
1 polymer ?
#
loop_
_entity_poly.entity_id
_entity_poly.type
_entity_poly.pdbx_seq_one_letter_code
_entity_poly.pdbx_strand_id
1 'polypeptide(L)'
;MRFEGRVALVSGAASGIGRATALRLAREGASLGALDRNEAGLSQTLREIEALGGKGAVFPCDVSESGAVARAVTASERALGPVDVLANVAGIGDTAGAEGIEDLHDERWALVLAVNLTGPFLLCRAVLPGMAERGRGAVVNVSSLAGRSKSANAGPAYSASKAGLLGLTRHLAYDYGRRGVRVNAICPGGVDTPMIRAAGVSQAPSPEEAELRRKRIEAYRYFMPIPRLSSPEEQAAAIAFLASDEASYINGVALDVNGGLYMA
;
A
#
# COMPACT_ATOMS: atom_id res chain seq x y z
N MET A 1 -15.58 4.08 17.91
CA MET A 1 -14.70 3.41 16.91
C MET A 1 -13.50 4.33 16.62
N ARG A 2 -12.32 3.79 16.28
CA ARG A 2 -11.08 4.61 16.13
C ARG A 2 -11.14 5.67 15.02
N PHE A 3 -11.94 5.44 13.99
CA PHE A 3 -12.06 6.31 12.81
C PHE A 3 -13.46 6.89 12.60
N GLU A 4 -14.29 6.90 13.63
CA GLU A 4 -15.62 7.48 13.53
C GLU A 4 -15.55 8.97 13.14
N GLY A 5 -16.35 9.36 12.13
CA GLY A 5 -16.34 10.71 11.58
C GLY A 5 -15.11 11.09 10.75
N ARG A 6 -14.23 10.12 10.41
CA ARG A 6 -13.05 10.35 9.55
C ARG A 6 -13.25 9.79 8.16
N VAL A 7 -12.65 10.42 7.19
CA VAL A 7 -12.59 9.98 5.80
C VAL A 7 -11.22 9.34 5.54
N ALA A 8 -11.20 8.09 5.09
CA ALA A 8 -9.99 7.38 4.71
C ALA A 8 -9.96 7.12 3.20
N LEU A 9 -8.87 7.45 2.55
CA LEU A 9 -8.58 7.18 1.15
C LEU A 9 -7.54 6.08 1.05
N VAL A 10 -7.85 5.00 0.33
CA VAL A 10 -6.96 3.82 0.19
C VAL A 10 -6.69 3.54 -1.27
N SER A 11 -5.43 3.59 -1.71
CA SER A 11 -5.03 3.17 -3.05
C SER A 11 -4.69 1.68 -3.10
N GLY A 12 -4.88 1.03 -4.26
CA GLY A 12 -4.72 -0.43 -4.39
C GLY A 12 -5.84 -1.21 -3.70
N ALA A 13 -7.01 -0.59 -3.52
CA ALA A 13 -8.10 -1.11 -2.71
C ALA A 13 -8.87 -2.28 -3.35
N ALA A 14 -8.58 -2.65 -4.59
CA ALA A 14 -9.27 -3.75 -5.27
C ALA A 14 -8.85 -5.14 -4.79
N SER A 15 -7.71 -5.29 -4.10
CA SER A 15 -7.21 -6.61 -3.68
C SER A 15 -6.18 -6.53 -2.54
N GLY A 16 -5.78 -7.68 -2.01
CA GLY A 16 -4.65 -7.85 -1.10
C GLY A 16 -4.68 -6.90 0.11
N ILE A 17 -3.53 -6.30 0.40
CA ILE A 17 -3.36 -5.40 1.56
C ILE A 17 -4.30 -4.20 1.45
N GLY A 18 -4.50 -3.62 0.26
CA GLY A 18 -5.36 -2.46 0.07
C GLY A 18 -6.83 -2.75 0.39
N ARG A 19 -7.38 -3.88 -0.12
CA ARG A 19 -8.73 -4.32 0.24
C ARG A 19 -8.85 -4.56 1.74
N ALA A 20 -7.93 -5.31 2.34
CA ALA A 20 -7.93 -5.60 3.77
C ALA A 20 -7.86 -4.31 4.61
N THR A 21 -7.07 -3.32 4.16
CA THR A 21 -6.98 -2.00 4.80
C THR A 21 -8.30 -1.24 4.71
N ALA A 22 -8.92 -1.19 3.53
CA ALA A 22 -10.22 -0.54 3.34
C ALA A 22 -11.29 -1.15 4.25
N LEU A 23 -11.39 -2.48 4.30
CA LEU A 23 -12.33 -3.19 5.16
C LEU A 23 -12.03 -2.97 6.64
N ARG A 24 -10.76 -2.94 7.04
CA ARG A 24 -10.36 -2.70 8.42
C ARG A 24 -10.76 -1.30 8.88
N LEU A 25 -10.45 -0.27 8.10
CA LEU A 25 -10.80 1.12 8.43
C LEU A 25 -12.32 1.33 8.46
N ALA A 26 -13.07 0.70 7.53
CA ALA A 26 -14.53 0.74 7.52
C ALA A 26 -15.13 0.11 8.79
N ARG A 27 -14.67 -1.08 9.20
CA ARG A 27 -15.10 -1.73 10.47
C ARG A 27 -14.85 -0.86 11.69
N GLU A 28 -13.87 0.02 11.62
CA GLU A 28 -13.51 0.93 12.70
C GLU A 28 -14.11 2.33 12.57
N GLY A 29 -15.08 2.50 11.63
CA GLY A 29 -15.96 3.67 11.54
C GLY A 29 -15.56 4.72 10.50
N ALA A 30 -14.52 4.49 9.68
CA ALA A 30 -14.17 5.41 8.60
C ALA A 30 -15.17 5.38 7.45
N SER A 31 -15.44 6.56 6.84
CA SER A 31 -15.99 6.64 5.49
C SER A 31 -14.86 6.38 4.47
N LEU A 32 -15.05 5.41 3.56
CA LEU A 32 -13.98 4.88 2.68
C LEU A 32 -14.05 5.42 1.25
N GLY A 33 -12.98 6.08 0.79
CA GLY A 33 -12.67 6.26 -0.62
C GLY A 33 -11.70 5.15 -1.09
N ALA A 34 -12.15 4.29 -1.99
CA ALA A 34 -11.34 3.20 -2.52
C ALA A 34 -10.86 3.51 -3.95
N LEU A 35 -9.54 3.51 -4.14
CA LEU A 35 -8.87 3.81 -5.40
C LEU A 35 -8.19 2.55 -5.96
N ASP A 36 -8.43 2.24 -7.22
CA ASP A 36 -7.71 1.20 -7.98
C ASP A 36 -8.03 1.38 -9.48
N ARG A 37 -7.24 0.80 -10.36
CA ARG A 37 -7.55 0.68 -11.78
C ARG A 37 -8.49 -0.50 -12.09
N ASN A 38 -8.60 -1.48 -11.18
CA ASN A 38 -9.45 -2.66 -11.32
C ASN A 38 -10.86 -2.37 -10.77
N GLU A 39 -11.76 -1.93 -11.64
CA GLU A 39 -13.14 -1.57 -11.30
C GLU A 39 -13.94 -2.74 -10.72
N ALA A 40 -13.75 -3.96 -11.24
CA ALA A 40 -14.44 -5.14 -10.73
C ALA A 40 -14.03 -5.45 -9.27
N GLY A 41 -12.72 -5.34 -8.97
CA GLY A 41 -12.20 -5.50 -7.62
C GLY A 41 -12.69 -4.39 -6.68
N LEU A 42 -12.76 -3.14 -7.15
CA LEU A 42 -13.33 -2.02 -6.39
C LEU A 42 -14.80 -2.26 -6.05
N SER A 43 -15.59 -2.69 -7.03
CA SER A 43 -17.01 -3.00 -6.82
C SER A 43 -17.22 -4.11 -5.78
N GLN A 44 -16.33 -5.11 -5.76
CA GLN A 44 -16.36 -6.15 -4.73
C GLN A 44 -16.01 -5.57 -3.35
N THR A 45 -14.97 -4.75 -3.25
CA THR A 45 -14.58 -4.10 -1.99
C THR A 45 -15.69 -3.22 -1.45
N LEU A 46 -16.40 -2.48 -2.31
CA LEU A 46 -17.52 -1.64 -1.89
C LEU A 46 -18.66 -2.48 -1.30
N ARG A 47 -19.07 -3.57 -1.98
CA ARG A 47 -20.10 -4.49 -1.44
C ARG A 47 -19.73 -5.03 -0.07
N GLU A 48 -18.44 -5.37 0.13
CA GLU A 48 -17.95 -5.87 1.42
C GLU A 48 -18.00 -4.78 2.51
N ILE A 49 -17.69 -3.52 2.17
CA ILE A 49 -17.83 -2.37 3.08
C ILE A 49 -19.28 -2.16 3.48
N GLU A 50 -20.19 -2.18 2.50
CA GLU A 50 -21.64 -2.03 2.72
C GLU A 50 -22.21 -3.17 3.59
N ALA A 51 -21.76 -4.41 3.36
CA ALA A 51 -22.16 -5.57 4.17
C ALA A 51 -21.70 -5.46 5.64
N LEU A 52 -20.66 -4.67 5.91
CA LEU A 52 -20.22 -4.33 7.27
C LEU A 52 -21.00 -3.16 7.90
N GLY A 53 -21.98 -2.59 7.17
CA GLY A 53 -22.68 -1.37 7.58
C GLY A 53 -21.83 -0.10 7.43
N GLY A 54 -20.69 -0.18 6.73
CA GLY A 54 -19.79 0.94 6.49
C GLY A 54 -20.26 1.83 5.34
N LYS A 55 -19.76 3.07 5.30
CA LYS A 55 -19.97 4.00 4.20
C LYS A 55 -18.73 4.02 3.29
N GLY A 56 -18.92 3.87 1.98
CA GLY A 56 -17.81 3.90 1.03
C GLY A 56 -18.21 4.41 -0.35
N ALA A 57 -17.19 4.78 -1.13
CA ALA A 57 -17.31 5.09 -2.55
C ALA A 57 -16.04 4.62 -3.28
N VAL A 58 -16.19 4.26 -4.55
CA VAL A 58 -15.08 3.77 -5.39
C VAL A 58 -14.75 4.77 -6.49
N PHE A 59 -13.46 4.89 -6.77
CA PHE A 59 -12.94 5.84 -7.75
C PHE A 59 -11.88 5.13 -8.61
N PRO A 60 -12.23 4.68 -9.84
CA PRO A 60 -11.26 4.13 -10.77
C PRO A 60 -10.11 5.11 -11.01
N CYS A 61 -8.88 4.68 -10.74
CA CYS A 61 -7.72 5.56 -10.79
C CYS A 61 -6.45 4.78 -11.08
N ASP A 62 -5.72 5.17 -12.14
CA ASP A 62 -4.31 4.84 -12.26
C ASP A 62 -3.50 5.86 -11.47
N VAL A 63 -2.83 5.40 -10.40
CA VAL A 63 -2.06 6.28 -9.52
C VAL A 63 -0.81 6.85 -10.16
N SER A 64 -0.34 6.29 -11.29
CA SER A 64 0.79 6.83 -12.06
C SER A 64 0.43 8.10 -12.84
N GLU A 65 -0.88 8.36 -13.03
CA GLU A 65 -1.41 9.44 -13.83
C GLU A 65 -1.85 10.64 -12.97
N SER A 66 -1.11 11.75 -13.03
CA SER A 66 -1.36 12.96 -12.22
C SER A 66 -2.80 13.48 -12.35
N GLY A 67 -3.32 13.54 -13.58
CA GLY A 67 -4.69 14.00 -13.83
C GLY A 67 -5.75 13.05 -13.26
N ALA A 68 -5.52 11.72 -13.31
CA ALA A 68 -6.43 10.74 -12.73
C ALA A 68 -6.46 10.85 -11.21
N VAL A 69 -5.30 10.99 -10.57
CA VAL A 69 -5.20 11.20 -9.12
C VAL A 69 -5.94 12.45 -8.68
N ALA A 70 -5.72 13.59 -9.35
CA ALA A 70 -6.40 14.84 -9.00
C ALA A 70 -7.94 14.72 -9.08
N ARG A 71 -8.45 14.12 -10.15
CA ARG A 71 -9.89 13.88 -10.32
C ARG A 71 -10.44 12.94 -9.24
N ALA A 72 -9.75 11.84 -8.95
CA ALA A 72 -10.20 10.85 -7.98
C ALA A 72 -10.23 11.42 -6.55
N VAL A 73 -9.20 12.18 -6.13
CA VAL A 73 -9.19 12.85 -4.82
C VAL A 73 -10.31 13.87 -4.72
N THR A 74 -10.47 14.76 -5.72
CA THR A 74 -11.57 15.76 -5.73
C THR A 74 -12.95 15.10 -5.67
N ALA A 75 -13.17 14.00 -6.42
CA ALA A 75 -14.43 13.26 -6.40
C ALA A 75 -14.66 12.58 -5.03
N SER A 76 -13.62 12.03 -4.42
CA SER A 76 -13.68 11.42 -3.09
C SER A 76 -14.07 12.47 -2.03
N GLU A 77 -13.42 13.62 -2.03
CA GLU A 77 -13.73 14.68 -1.06
C GLU A 77 -15.15 15.26 -1.24
N ARG A 78 -15.64 15.34 -2.46
CA ARG A 78 -17.04 15.73 -2.72
C ARG A 78 -18.04 14.72 -2.19
N ALA A 79 -17.75 13.43 -2.30
CA ALA A 79 -18.66 12.37 -1.91
C ALA A 79 -18.65 12.06 -0.42
N LEU A 80 -17.49 12.15 0.22
CA LEU A 80 -17.26 11.63 1.57
C LEU A 80 -16.86 12.70 2.57
N GLY A 81 -16.38 13.84 2.10
CA GLY A 81 -15.77 14.90 2.90
C GLY A 81 -14.24 14.89 2.81
N PRO A 82 -13.57 15.85 3.47
CA PRO A 82 -12.13 16.03 3.39
C PRO A 82 -11.37 14.82 3.95
N VAL A 83 -10.31 14.41 3.26
CA VAL A 83 -9.51 13.22 3.61
C VAL A 83 -8.73 13.43 4.90
N ASP A 84 -8.93 12.58 5.91
CA ASP A 84 -8.19 12.56 7.17
C ASP A 84 -7.10 11.49 7.22
N VAL A 85 -7.28 10.40 6.48
CA VAL A 85 -6.33 9.28 6.39
C VAL A 85 -6.05 8.93 4.93
N LEU A 86 -4.78 8.85 4.56
CA LEU A 86 -4.34 8.32 3.27
C LEU A 86 -3.51 7.06 3.49
N ALA A 87 -3.94 5.93 2.91
CA ALA A 87 -3.12 4.71 2.82
C ALA A 87 -2.66 4.49 1.38
N ASN A 88 -1.37 4.69 1.13
CA ASN A 88 -0.73 4.42 -0.15
C ASN A 88 -0.30 2.95 -0.23
N VAL A 89 -1.19 2.12 -0.79
CA VAL A 89 -0.99 0.66 -0.87
C VAL A 89 -0.77 0.16 -2.29
N ALA A 90 -1.24 0.89 -3.30
CA ALA A 90 -1.03 0.53 -4.71
C ALA A 90 0.45 0.28 -5.01
N GLY A 91 0.73 -0.79 -5.72
CA GLY A 91 2.08 -1.15 -6.10
C GLY A 91 2.13 -2.32 -7.06
N ILE A 92 3.21 -2.41 -7.81
CA ILE A 92 3.53 -3.50 -8.75
C ILE A 92 4.96 -4.00 -8.51
N GLY A 93 5.19 -5.28 -8.80
CA GLY A 93 6.53 -5.87 -8.78
C GLY A 93 7.27 -5.67 -10.11
N ASP A 94 8.56 -5.97 -10.14
CA ASP A 94 9.41 -5.91 -11.34
C ASP A 94 9.97 -7.27 -11.79
N THR A 95 9.71 -8.32 -11.04
CA THR A 95 10.35 -9.65 -11.18
C THR A 95 9.84 -10.51 -12.32
N ALA A 96 8.97 -10.02 -13.19
CA ALA A 96 8.47 -10.81 -14.32
C ALA A 96 9.58 -10.98 -15.38
N GLY A 97 10.40 -12.02 -15.23
CA GLY A 97 11.33 -12.49 -16.24
C GLY A 97 12.72 -11.86 -16.27
N ALA A 98 13.05 -10.94 -15.36
CA ALA A 98 14.40 -10.39 -15.28
C ALA A 98 15.26 -11.23 -14.32
N GLU A 99 16.33 -11.85 -14.82
CA GLU A 99 17.31 -12.60 -14.03
C GLU A 99 18.46 -11.70 -13.55
N GLY A 100 18.75 -10.61 -14.28
CA GLY A 100 19.77 -9.63 -13.96
C GLY A 100 19.34 -8.19 -14.24
N ILE A 101 20.23 -7.23 -13.98
CA ILE A 101 19.96 -5.82 -14.25
C ILE A 101 19.90 -5.55 -15.76
N GLU A 102 20.65 -6.31 -16.53
CA GLU A 102 20.73 -6.26 -17.98
C GLU A 102 19.42 -6.65 -18.67
N ASP A 103 18.55 -7.41 -18.00
CA ASP A 103 17.25 -7.85 -18.50
C ASP A 103 16.11 -6.88 -18.14
N LEU A 104 16.40 -5.86 -17.32
CA LEU A 104 15.40 -4.90 -16.90
C LEU A 104 15.24 -3.78 -17.94
N HIS A 105 14.18 -3.85 -18.74
CA HIS A 105 13.86 -2.83 -19.74
C HIS A 105 13.48 -1.48 -19.12
N ASP A 106 13.84 -0.38 -19.80
CA ASP A 106 13.58 0.99 -19.35
C ASP A 106 12.11 1.27 -19.07
N GLU A 107 11.21 0.75 -19.89
CA GLU A 107 9.76 0.91 -19.71
C GLU A 107 9.27 0.25 -18.43
N ARG A 108 9.84 -0.91 -18.07
CA ARG A 108 9.50 -1.60 -16.84
C ARG A 108 10.01 -0.85 -15.63
N TRP A 109 11.26 -0.38 -15.69
CA TRP A 109 11.82 0.50 -14.68
C TRP A 109 10.94 1.72 -14.45
N ALA A 110 10.63 2.47 -15.52
CA ALA A 110 9.81 3.67 -15.46
C ALA A 110 8.41 3.40 -14.89
N LEU A 111 7.75 2.32 -15.32
CA LEU A 111 6.43 1.94 -14.84
C LEU A 111 6.43 1.62 -13.35
N VAL A 112 7.42 0.86 -12.86
CA VAL A 112 7.51 0.51 -11.43
C VAL A 112 7.72 1.75 -10.57
N LEU A 113 8.59 2.67 -10.99
CA LEU A 113 8.78 3.95 -10.30
C LEU A 113 7.53 4.82 -10.35
N ALA A 114 6.87 4.89 -11.50
CA ALA A 114 5.64 5.67 -11.68
C ALA A 114 4.52 5.22 -10.72
N VAL A 115 4.31 3.91 -10.58
CA VAL A 115 3.27 3.36 -9.70
C VAL A 115 3.70 3.41 -8.23
N ASN A 116 4.91 2.91 -7.89
CA ASN A 116 5.29 2.63 -6.51
C ASN A 116 5.84 3.86 -5.76
N LEU A 117 6.32 4.88 -6.47
CA LEU A 117 6.94 6.07 -5.89
C LEU A 117 6.22 7.36 -6.31
N THR A 118 6.06 7.58 -7.62
CA THR A 118 5.39 8.78 -8.12
C THR A 118 3.91 8.79 -7.72
N GLY A 119 3.21 7.65 -7.77
CA GLY A 119 1.82 7.54 -7.34
C GLY A 119 1.58 8.00 -5.90
N PRO A 120 2.28 7.45 -4.90
CA PRO A 120 2.23 7.96 -3.52
C PRO A 120 2.56 9.45 -3.39
N PHE A 121 3.56 9.95 -4.13
CA PHE A 121 3.86 11.38 -4.18
C PHE A 121 2.66 12.19 -4.69
N LEU A 122 2.01 11.78 -5.78
CA LEU A 122 0.86 12.46 -6.37
C LEU A 122 -0.33 12.49 -5.40
N LEU A 123 -0.62 11.37 -4.74
CA LEU A 123 -1.67 11.28 -3.73
C LEU A 123 -1.36 12.16 -2.51
N CYS A 124 -0.13 12.12 -1.99
CA CYS A 124 0.29 12.99 -0.90
C CYS A 124 0.17 14.47 -1.28
N ARG A 125 0.63 14.85 -2.49
CA ARG A 125 0.53 16.22 -2.98
C ARG A 125 -0.91 16.73 -3.06
N ALA A 126 -1.85 15.82 -3.36
CA ALA A 126 -3.27 16.18 -3.47
C ALA A 126 -3.94 16.36 -2.11
N VAL A 127 -3.59 15.57 -1.07
CA VAL A 127 -4.33 15.58 0.20
C VAL A 127 -3.63 16.34 1.34
N LEU A 128 -2.28 16.38 1.35
CA LEU A 128 -1.53 16.98 2.45
C LEU A 128 -1.83 18.46 2.70
N PRO A 129 -2.02 19.34 1.67
CA PRO A 129 -2.38 20.74 1.92
C PRO A 129 -3.66 20.87 2.74
N GLY A 130 -4.73 20.18 2.38
CA GLY A 130 -5.99 20.20 3.11
C GLY A 130 -5.91 19.59 4.50
N MET A 131 -5.14 18.50 4.70
CA MET A 131 -4.85 17.96 6.03
C MET A 131 -4.15 18.99 6.92
N ALA A 132 -3.14 19.67 6.37
CA ALA A 132 -2.36 20.67 7.09
C ALA A 132 -3.14 21.94 7.43
N GLU A 133 -4.07 22.37 6.57
CA GLU A 133 -4.99 23.49 6.85
C GLU A 133 -5.91 23.16 8.02
N ARG A 134 -6.36 21.92 8.13
CA ARG A 134 -7.20 21.46 9.24
C ARG A 134 -6.39 21.09 10.50
N GLY A 135 -5.06 21.12 10.45
CA GLY A 135 -4.20 20.76 11.57
C GLY A 135 -4.28 19.29 11.98
N ARG A 136 -4.75 18.39 11.10
CA ARG A 136 -4.89 16.96 11.37
C ARG A 136 -4.80 16.13 10.10
N GLY A 137 -4.13 15.00 10.20
CA GLY A 137 -4.05 14.00 9.12
C GLY A 137 -3.08 12.89 9.43
N ALA A 138 -3.26 11.74 8.77
CA ALA A 138 -2.32 10.63 8.85
C ALA A 138 -2.13 10.00 7.46
N VAL A 139 -0.87 9.85 7.06
CA VAL A 139 -0.48 9.14 5.83
C VAL A 139 0.29 7.89 6.22
N VAL A 140 -0.09 6.75 5.65
CA VAL A 140 0.65 5.49 5.79
C VAL A 140 1.04 4.97 4.42
N ASN A 141 2.33 4.90 4.16
CA ASN A 141 2.90 4.38 2.93
C ASN A 141 3.25 2.89 3.07
N VAL A 142 2.87 2.07 2.12
CA VAL A 142 3.26 0.67 2.09
C VAL A 142 4.55 0.53 1.27
N SER A 143 5.68 0.52 1.98
CA SER A 143 6.98 0.21 1.41
C SER A 143 7.17 -1.31 1.28
N SER A 144 8.30 -1.83 1.68
CA SER A 144 8.63 -3.26 1.66
C SER A 144 9.92 -3.50 2.45
N LEU A 145 10.15 -4.74 2.87
CA LEU A 145 11.47 -5.23 3.26
C LEU A 145 12.53 -4.89 2.19
N ALA A 146 12.17 -4.98 0.89
CA ALA A 146 13.06 -4.65 -0.22
C ALA A 146 13.50 -3.18 -0.27
N GLY A 147 12.80 -2.28 0.40
CA GLY A 147 13.21 -0.88 0.57
C GLY A 147 14.21 -0.67 1.70
N ARG A 148 14.45 -1.67 2.54
CA ARG A 148 15.35 -1.63 3.70
C ARG A 148 16.58 -2.50 3.53
N SER A 149 16.44 -3.62 2.83
CA SER A 149 17.47 -4.62 2.65
C SER A 149 17.30 -5.34 1.32
N LYS A 150 18.26 -6.18 0.95
CA LYS A 150 18.13 -7.07 -0.21
C LYS A 150 16.95 -8.04 0.02
N SER A 151 16.10 -8.17 -0.98
CA SER A 151 15.05 -9.17 -1.02
C SER A 151 15.31 -10.17 -2.14
N ALA A 152 15.22 -11.46 -1.85
CA ALA A 152 15.41 -12.50 -2.87
C ALA A 152 14.30 -12.51 -3.95
N ASN A 153 13.15 -11.90 -3.65
CA ASN A 153 11.96 -11.93 -4.49
C ASN A 153 11.61 -10.55 -5.09
N ALA A 154 12.54 -9.58 -5.05
CA ALA A 154 12.35 -8.25 -5.59
C ALA A 154 13.52 -7.89 -6.51
N GLY A 155 13.20 -7.30 -7.64
CA GLY A 155 14.18 -6.78 -8.58
C GLY A 155 14.62 -5.34 -8.25
N PRO A 156 15.53 -4.78 -9.08
CA PRO A 156 16.15 -3.47 -8.83
C PRO A 156 15.17 -2.30 -8.80
N ALA A 157 14.22 -2.25 -9.75
CA ALA A 157 13.25 -1.15 -9.84
C ALA A 157 12.29 -1.14 -8.64
N TYR A 158 11.83 -2.32 -8.21
CA TYR A 158 10.99 -2.44 -7.03
C TYR A 158 11.73 -1.97 -5.77
N SER A 159 12.95 -2.48 -5.57
CA SER A 159 13.78 -2.12 -4.41
C SER A 159 14.07 -0.62 -4.37
N ALA A 160 14.48 -0.04 -5.50
CA ALA A 160 14.72 1.41 -5.63
C ALA A 160 13.45 2.22 -5.34
N SER A 161 12.29 1.82 -5.89
CA SER A 161 11.02 2.51 -5.65
C SER A 161 10.60 2.48 -4.17
N LYS A 162 10.76 1.34 -3.51
CA LYS A 162 10.37 1.17 -2.10
C LYS A 162 11.35 1.84 -1.13
N ALA A 163 12.64 1.90 -1.46
CA ALA A 163 13.62 2.71 -0.74
C ALA A 163 13.35 4.22 -0.90
N GLY A 164 13.05 4.66 -2.13
CA GLY A 164 12.63 6.04 -2.41
C GLY A 164 11.39 6.46 -1.63
N LEU A 165 10.41 5.56 -1.49
CA LEU A 165 9.20 5.81 -0.72
C LEU A 165 9.49 6.02 0.78
N LEU A 166 10.48 5.35 1.35
CA LEU A 166 10.94 5.61 2.72
C LEU A 166 11.61 6.98 2.84
N GLY A 167 12.36 7.41 1.83
CA GLY A 167 12.91 8.77 1.75
C GLY A 167 11.81 9.83 1.72
N LEU A 168 10.80 9.65 0.84
CA LEU A 168 9.62 10.51 0.75
C LEU A 168 8.86 10.56 2.09
N THR A 169 8.67 9.42 2.74
CA THR A 169 7.99 9.32 4.04
C THR A 169 8.64 10.20 5.07
N ARG A 170 9.98 10.09 5.24
CA ARG A 170 10.72 10.90 6.23
C ARG A 170 10.68 12.39 5.92
N HIS A 171 10.81 12.75 4.64
CA HIS A 171 10.77 14.15 4.23
C HIS A 171 9.40 14.79 4.52
N LEU A 172 8.31 14.13 4.11
CA LEU A 172 6.96 14.62 4.38
C LEU A 172 6.61 14.63 5.88
N ALA A 173 7.09 13.66 6.64
CA ALA A 173 6.91 13.64 8.10
C ALA A 173 7.54 14.86 8.77
N TYR A 174 8.72 15.27 8.32
CA TYR A 174 9.40 16.47 8.82
C TYR A 174 8.64 17.76 8.44
N ASP A 175 8.27 17.89 7.16
CA ASP A 175 7.65 19.12 6.63
C ASP A 175 6.23 19.37 7.19
N TYR A 176 5.47 18.29 7.39
CA TYR A 176 4.06 18.38 7.78
C TYR A 176 3.80 18.12 9.27
N GLY A 177 4.79 17.63 10.03
CA GLY A 177 4.62 17.31 11.44
C GLY A 177 4.19 18.50 12.31
N ARG A 178 4.79 19.68 12.11
CA ARG A 178 4.38 20.91 12.79
C ARG A 178 2.99 21.43 12.39
N ARG A 179 2.43 20.89 11.31
CA ARG A 179 1.11 21.21 10.80
C ARG A 179 0.06 20.15 11.18
N GLY A 180 0.37 19.32 12.18
CA GLY A 180 -0.55 18.32 12.73
C GLY A 180 -0.75 17.07 11.85
N VAL A 181 0.12 16.83 10.86
CA VAL A 181 0.01 15.67 9.98
C VAL A 181 1.17 14.69 10.23
N ARG A 182 0.84 13.42 10.42
CA ARG A 182 1.82 12.35 10.57
C ARG A 182 1.97 11.56 9.27
N VAL A 183 3.20 11.23 8.91
CA VAL A 183 3.50 10.43 7.73
C VAL A 183 4.43 9.29 8.14
N ASN A 184 3.96 8.05 7.99
CA ASN A 184 4.68 6.86 8.37
C ASN A 184 4.68 5.83 7.24
N ALA A 185 5.50 4.80 7.35
CA ALA A 185 5.51 3.68 6.44
C ALA A 185 5.45 2.34 7.19
N ILE A 186 4.90 1.32 6.56
CA ILE A 186 5.12 -0.08 6.91
C ILE A 186 6.06 -0.72 5.91
N CYS A 187 6.82 -1.73 6.35
CA CYS A 187 7.72 -2.54 5.53
C CYS A 187 7.30 -4.01 5.61
N PRO A 188 6.34 -4.45 4.79
CA PRO A 188 5.92 -5.84 4.72
C PRO A 188 7.07 -6.77 4.30
N GLY A 189 7.07 -7.99 4.85
CA GLY A 189 7.78 -9.14 4.29
C GLY A 189 6.94 -9.88 3.26
N GLY A 190 6.91 -11.21 3.34
CA GLY A 190 6.02 -12.04 2.53
C GLY A 190 4.57 -11.96 2.99
N VAL A 191 3.68 -11.54 2.09
CA VAL A 191 2.24 -11.42 2.36
C VAL A 191 1.46 -12.27 1.35
N ASP A 192 0.51 -13.07 1.80
CA ASP A 192 -0.32 -13.91 0.91
C ASP A 192 -1.32 -13.08 0.10
N THR A 193 -0.86 -12.53 -1.02
CA THR A 193 -1.60 -11.63 -1.90
C THR A 193 -1.57 -12.12 -3.35
N PRO A 194 -2.48 -11.61 -4.21
CA PRO A 194 -2.41 -11.87 -5.65
C PRO A 194 -1.05 -11.51 -6.26
N MET A 195 -0.36 -10.47 -5.77
CA MET A 195 0.97 -10.09 -6.26
C MET A 195 2.00 -11.22 -6.05
N ILE A 196 2.06 -11.83 -4.87
CA ILE A 196 2.96 -12.97 -4.60
C ILE A 196 2.50 -14.22 -5.35
N ARG A 197 1.18 -14.43 -5.46
CA ARG A 197 0.63 -15.57 -6.19
C ARG A 197 0.90 -15.48 -7.69
N ALA A 198 0.96 -14.28 -8.27
CA ALA A 198 1.24 -14.05 -9.68
C ALA A 198 2.74 -13.91 -10.00
N ALA A 199 3.61 -13.81 -9.00
CA ALA A 199 5.04 -13.62 -9.21
C ALA A 199 5.66 -14.84 -9.93
N GLY A 200 6.02 -14.66 -11.20
CA GLY A 200 6.68 -15.69 -12.02
C GLY A 200 5.77 -16.82 -12.50
N VAL A 201 4.44 -16.62 -12.56
CA VAL A 201 3.48 -17.64 -12.97
C VAL A 201 2.41 -17.03 -13.88
N SER A 202 2.01 -17.73 -14.93
CA SER A 202 0.89 -17.37 -15.79
C SER A 202 -0.43 -17.31 -15.02
N GLN A 203 -1.47 -16.68 -15.59
CA GLN A 203 -2.81 -16.62 -14.96
C GLN A 203 -3.44 -18.01 -14.77
N ALA A 204 -2.99 -19.00 -15.55
CA ALA A 204 -3.33 -20.42 -15.42
C ALA A 204 -2.01 -21.21 -15.40
N PRO A 205 -1.39 -21.40 -14.21
CA PRO A 205 -0.11 -22.06 -14.10
C PRO A 205 -0.20 -23.52 -14.52
N SER A 206 0.82 -24.00 -15.26
CA SER A 206 1.01 -25.43 -15.47
C SER A 206 1.25 -26.14 -14.13
N PRO A 207 1.03 -27.46 -14.04
CA PRO A 207 1.37 -28.21 -12.83
C PRO A 207 2.82 -28.01 -12.37
N GLU A 208 3.76 -27.85 -13.30
CA GLU A 208 5.19 -27.63 -13.04
C GLU A 208 5.44 -26.23 -12.46
N GLU A 209 4.79 -25.18 -13.01
CA GLU A 209 4.85 -23.80 -12.50
C GLU A 209 4.24 -23.70 -11.10
N ALA A 210 3.11 -24.40 -10.87
CA ALA A 210 2.47 -24.47 -9.55
C ALA A 210 3.38 -25.12 -8.51
N GLU A 211 4.06 -26.22 -8.88
CA GLU A 211 5.00 -26.92 -8.01
C GLU A 211 6.26 -26.08 -7.74
N LEU A 212 6.82 -25.43 -8.75
CA LEU A 212 7.96 -24.53 -8.59
C LEU A 212 7.61 -23.37 -7.64
N ARG A 213 6.41 -22.82 -7.78
CA ARG A 213 5.90 -21.80 -6.87
C ARG A 213 5.78 -22.31 -5.44
N ARG A 214 5.23 -23.52 -5.24
CA ARG A 214 5.13 -24.13 -3.92
C ARG A 214 6.51 -24.27 -3.27
N LYS A 215 7.50 -24.75 -4.00
CA LYS A 215 8.89 -24.89 -3.53
C LYS A 215 9.52 -23.55 -3.18
N ARG A 216 9.28 -22.49 -3.97
CA ARG A 216 9.76 -21.13 -3.67
C ARG A 216 9.14 -20.56 -2.38
N ILE A 217 7.84 -20.74 -2.18
CA ILE A 217 7.16 -20.32 -0.95
C ILE A 217 7.69 -21.11 0.25
N GLU A 218 7.91 -22.40 0.10
CA GLU A 218 8.42 -23.27 1.16
C GLU A 218 9.87 -22.94 1.53
N ALA A 219 10.74 -22.71 0.53
CA ALA A 219 12.09 -22.23 0.74
C ALA A 219 12.11 -20.85 1.43
N TYR A 220 11.21 -19.94 1.03
CA TYR A 220 11.09 -18.63 1.66
C TYR A 220 10.68 -18.76 3.13
N ARG A 221 9.73 -19.65 3.45
CA ARG A 221 9.31 -19.95 4.83
C ARG A 221 10.45 -20.45 5.71
N TYR A 222 11.38 -21.20 5.16
CA TYR A 222 12.52 -21.73 5.91
C TYR A 222 13.40 -20.63 6.53
N PHE A 223 13.51 -19.49 5.85
CA PHE A 223 14.30 -18.35 6.33
C PHE A 223 13.50 -17.37 7.20
N MET A 224 12.20 -17.59 7.37
CA MET A 224 11.36 -16.69 8.17
C MET A 224 11.36 -17.10 9.63
N PRO A 225 11.71 -16.19 10.59
CA PRO A 225 11.57 -16.47 12.01
C PRO A 225 10.14 -16.80 12.43
N ILE A 226 9.13 -16.12 11.85
CA ILE A 226 7.73 -16.57 11.90
C ILE A 226 7.48 -17.33 10.58
N PRO A 227 7.42 -18.70 10.59
CA PRO A 227 7.56 -19.53 9.39
C PRO A 227 6.29 -19.61 8.54
N ARG A 228 5.70 -18.47 8.21
CA ARG A 228 4.55 -18.35 7.32
C ARG A 228 4.50 -17.00 6.62
N LEU A 229 3.81 -16.91 5.52
CA LEU A 229 3.41 -15.64 4.97
C LEU A 229 2.43 -14.95 5.94
N SER A 230 2.51 -13.63 6.06
CA SER A 230 1.48 -12.88 6.75
C SER A 230 0.20 -12.82 5.92
N SER A 231 -0.92 -12.62 6.58
CA SER A 231 -2.16 -12.28 5.91
C SER A 231 -2.21 -10.79 5.55
N PRO A 232 -3.03 -10.39 4.55
CA PRO A 232 -3.31 -8.98 4.29
C PRO A 232 -3.86 -8.23 5.49
N GLU A 233 -4.65 -8.89 6.34
CA GLU A 233 -5.27 -8.33 7.54
C GLU A 233 -4.23 -7.96 8.61
N GLU A 234 -3.14 -8.71 8.73
CA GLU A 234 -2.05 -8.39 9.65
C GLU A 234 -1.32 -7.11 9.22
N GLN A 235 -1.16 -6.89 7.91
CA GLN A 235 -0.63 -5.64 7.39
C GLN A 235 -1.61 -4.48 7.59
N ALA A 236 -2.90 -4.72 7.33
CA ALA A 236 -3.96 -3.73 7.54
C ALA A 236 -4.08 -3.30 9.01
N ALA A 237 -3.81 -4.21 9.97
CA ALA A 237 -3.78 -3.89 11.38
C ALA A 237 -2.67 -2.87 11.73
N ALA A 238 -1.47 -3.04 11.17
CA ALA A 238 -0.37 -2.11 11.34
C ALA A 238 -0.65 -0.75 10.68
N ILE A 239 -1.26 -0.76 9.47
CA ILE A 239 -1.69 0.47 8.79
C ILE A 239 -2.73 1.22 9.64
N ALA A 240 -3.76 0.53 10.14
CA ALA A 240 -4.80 1.13 10.95
C ALA A 240 -4.23 1.70 12.28
N PHE A 241 -3.27 1.00 12.92
CA PHE A 241 -2.58 1.53 14.08
C PHE A 241 -1.85 2.84 13.77
N LEU A 242 -0.99 2.85 12.75
CA LEU A 242 -0.23 4.05 12.38
C LEU A 242 -1.12 5.21 11.91
N ALA A 243 -2.29 4.92 11.33
CA ALA A 243 -3.26 5.92 10.93
C ALA A 243 -4.08 6.50 12.10
N SER A 244 -4.20 5.79 13.22
CA SER A 244 -5.03 6.15 14.37
C SER A 244 -4.34 7.13 15.33
N ASP A 245 -5.10 7.69 16.26
CA ASP A 245 -4.57 8.58 17.32
C ASP A 245 -3.72 7.83 18.35
N GLU A 246 -3.81 6.49 18.42
CA GLU A 246 -2.91 5.66 19.23
C GLU A 246 -1.44 5.83 18.82
N ALA A 247 -1.19 6.21 17.55
CA ALA A 247 0.13 6.52 17.00
C ALA A 247 0.44 8.03 17.00
N SER A 248 -0.19 8.83 17.85
CA SER A 248 -0.09 10.30 17.86
C SER A 248 1.32 10.85 18.01
N TYR A 249 2.24 10.09 18.61
CA TYR A 249 3.65 10.49 18.76
C TYR A 249 4.61 9.70 17.85
N ILE A 250 4.07 8.99 16.84
CA ILE A 250 4.83 8.24 15.85
C ILE A 250 4.79 8.98 14.52
N ASN A 251 5.95 9.48 14.07
CA ASN A 251 6.07 10.22 12.82
C ASN A 251 7.41 9.93 12.13
N GLY A 252 7.40 9.68 10.83
CA GLY A 252 8.59 9.35 10.04
C GLY A 252 9.11 7.92 10.20
N VAL A 253 8.39 7.03 10.88
CA VAL A 253 8.84 5.65 11.11
C VAL A 253 8.67 4.79 9.86
N ALA A 254 9.56 3.82 9.70
CA ALA A 254 9.40 2.67 8.82
C ALA A 254 9.22 1.43 9.70
N LEU A 255 7.96 1.07 9.96
CA LEU A 255 7.61 -0.05 10.83
C LEU A 255 7.75 -1.38 10.08
N ASP A 256 8.60 -2.25 10.57
CA ASP A 256 8.79 -3.59 10.02
C ASP A 256 7.62 -4.51 10.41
N VAL A 257 6.91 -5.03 9.38
CA VAL A 257 5.80 -5.97 9.53
C VAL A 257 6.12 -7.20 8.67
N ASN A 258 7.25 -7.86 9.00
CA ASN A 258 7.91 -8.82 8.12
C ASN A 258 8.21 -10.18 8.76
N GLY A 259 7.67 -10.45 9.95
CA GLY A 259 7.86 -11.73 10.66
C GLY A 259 9.31 -11.98 11.11
N GLY A 260 10.09 -10.91 11.28
CA GLY A 260 11.49 -11.01 11.71
C GLY A 260 12.50 -11.27 10.58
N LEU A 261 12.09 -11.22 9.31
CA LEU A 261 13.00 -11.37 8.16
C LEU A 261 14.07 -10.26 8.10
N TYR A 262 13.76 -9.11 8.65
CA TYR A 262 14.67 -8.02 8.85
C TYR A 262 14.44 -7.44 10.25
N MET A 263 15.52 -7.21 10.97
CA MET A 263 15.55 -6.59 12.30
C MET A 263 16.61 -5.46 12.23
N ALA A 264 16.18 -4.22 12.48
CA ALA A 264 17.04 -3.03 12.48
C ALA A 264 17.55 -2.72 13.88
#